data_f6130b83ec204a73ce57140d4aa0783c
#
_entry.id   f6130b83ec204a73ce57140d4aa0783c
#
_cell.length_a   1.000
_cell.length_b   1.000
_cell.length_c   1.000
_cell.angle_alpha   90.00
_cell.angle_beta   90.00
_cell.angle_gamma   90.00
#
_symmetry.space_group_name_H-M   'P 1'
#
loop_
_entity.id
_entity.type
_entity.pdbx_description
1 polymer ?
#
loop_
_entity_poly.entity_id
_entity_poly.type
_entity_poly.pdbx_seq_one_letter_code
_entity_poly.pdbx_strand_id
1 'polypeptide(L)'
;LPSYAAVSFDATYTAMGDDNAAHSDAQEILSKAKAIADEQGVEATTLIVTGDPASVFVELSRNYNLIVIGNRGKGGLAERLLGTTSSSLPAYAYCPIVVVPYTDDDGNLMHLNNTITKVAVGSDESKWGLKALEIAANFAAAWDAELDVISAVPNMKGSDDEGVMASFKDDLEVRIKPLEEAHPDLKINKQIVPGPAVGALTKASYDHDVVVVGSRGRGGFTGLLLG
;
A
#
# COMPACT_ATOMS: atom_id res chain seq x y z
N LEU A 1 22.21 -1.68 2.58
CA LEU A 1 20.88 -2.13 2.10
C LEU A 1 20.12 -2.75 3.27
N PRO A 2 18.86 -2.40 3.51
CA PRO A 2 18.08 -3.07 4.54
C PRO A 2 17.82 -4.52 4.11
N SER A 3 17.99 -5.48 5.04
CA SER A 3 17.62 -6.87 4.82
C SER A 3 16.09 -7.00 4.80
N TYR A 4 15.55 -7.57 3.75
CA TYR A 4 14.11 -7.85 3.61
C TYR A 4 13.85 -9.32 3.93
N ALA A 5 12.90 -9.59 4.82
CA ALA A 5 12.39 -10.93 5.07
C ALA A 5 11.11 -11.13 4.23
N ALA A 6 11.09 -12.12 3.35
CA ALA A 6 9.90 -12.50 2.60
C ALA A 6 9.17 -13.63 3.34
N VAL A 7 7.93 -13.38 3.73
CA VAL A 7 7.02 -14.40 4.27
C VAL A 7 5.90 -14.62 3.26
N SER A 8 5.82 -15.82 2.68
CA SER A 8 4.69 -16.22 1.83
C SER A 8 3.73 -17.08 2.65
N PHE A 9 2.46 -16.68 2.71
CA PHE A 9 1.43 -17.40 3.43
C PHE A 9 0.34 -17.87 2.47
N ASP A 10 0.21 -19.19 2.32
CA ASP A 10 -0.91 -19.83 1.64
C ASP A 10 -1.73 -20.58 2.69
N ALA A 11 -2.73 -19.92 3.26
CA ALA A 11 -3.64 -20.54 4.20
C ALA A 11 -4.81 -21.17 3.44
N THR A 12 -4.62 -22.36 2.92
CA THR A 12 -5.74 -23.24 2.60
C THR A 12 -6.32 -23.78 3.92
N TYR A 13 -7.44 -23.20 4.35
CA TYR A 13 -8.26 -23.76 5.41
C TYR A 13 -8.97 -25.01 4.86
N THR A 14 -8.35 -26.16 4.99
CA THR A 14 -9.02 -27.45 4.89
C THR A 14 -9.25 -27.97 6.32
N ALA A 15 -10.50 -27.93 6.73
CA ALA A 15 -10.93 -28.62 7.93
C ALA A 15 -10.58 -30.11 7.81
N MET A 16 -9.83 -30.63 8.77
CA MET A 16 -9.58 -32.04 9.09
C MET A 16 -9.05 -32.91 7.95
N GLY A 17 -7.76 -32.87 7.71
CA GLY A 17 -7.08 -33.83 6.84
C GLY A 17 -5.61 -33.49 6.64
N ASP A 18 -4.76 -34.15 7.40
CA ASP A 18 -3.31 -34.24 7.22
C ASP A 18 -2.51 -32.92 7.37
N ASP A 19 -2.21 -32.54 8.60
CA ASP A 19 -1.27 -31.43 8.95
C ASP A 19 0.09 -31.55 8.22
N ASN A 20 0.51 -32.76 7.84
CA ASN A 20 1.74 -33.03 7.13
C ASN A 20 1.71 -32.56 5.67
N ALA A 21 0.59 -32.70 4.95
CA ALA A 21 0.48 -32.26 3.57
C ALA A 21 0.50 -30.75 3.47
N ALA A 22 -0.29 -30.06 4.27
CA ALA A 22 -0.33 -28.58 4.30
C ALA A 22 1.04 -28.00 4.68
N HIS A 23 1.75 -28.63 5.63
CA HIS A 23 3.10 -28.19 6.02
C HIS A 23 4.11 -28.40 4.88
N SER A 24 4.04 -29.54 4.17
CA SER A 24 4.89 -29.84 3.02
C SER A 24 4.67 -28.84 1.88
N ASP A 25 3.42 -28.50 1.57
CA ASP A 25 3.08 -27.52 0.55
C ASP A 25 3.62 -26.12 0.92
N ALA A 26 3.47 -25.73 2.18
CA ALA A 26 4.01 -24.46 2.66
C ALA A 26 5.54 -24.41 2.57
N GLN A 27 6.23 -25.50 2.89
CA GLN A 27 7.69 -25.59 2.74
C GLN A 27 8.13 -25.46 1.28
N GLU A 28 7.42 -26.08 0.34
CA GLU A 28 7.72 -25.97 -1.08
C GLU A 28 7.58 -24.54 -1.58
N ILE A 29 6.50 -23.84 -1.20
CA ILE A 29 6.26 -22.43 -1.54
C ILE A 29 7.37 -21.55 -1.00
N LEU A 30 7.72 -21.71 0.28
CA LEU A 30 8.78 -20.92 0.93
C LEU A 30 10.16 -21.20 0.34
N SER A 31 10.43 -22.44 -0.07
CA SER A 31 11.69 -22.79 -0.75
C SER A 31 11.82 -22.07 -2.09
N LYS A 32 10.74 -21.99 -2.86
CA LYS A 32 10.71 -21.22 -4.13
C LYS A 32 10.91 -19.74 -3.89
N ALA A 33 10.24 -19.16 -2.89
CA ALA A 33 10.39 -17.76 -2.54
C ALA A 33 11.82 -17.44 -2.07
N LYS A 34 12.41 -18.33 -1.26
CA LYS A 34 13.80 -18.17 -0.83
C LYS A 34 14.79 -18.24 -1.99
N ALA A 35 14.59 -19.16 -2.94
CA ALA A 35 15.45 -19.24 -4.12
C ALA A 35 15.44 -17.92 -4.94
N ILE A 36 14.25 -17.30 -5.11
CA ILE A 36 14.13 -16.00 -5.78
C ILE A 36 14.91 -14.91 -5.02
N ALA A 37 14.82 -14.89 -3.69
CA ALA A 37 15.55 -13.92 -2.88
C ALA A 37 17.07 -14.13 -3.00
N ASP A 38 17.54 -15.37 -2.95
CA ASP A 38 18.95 -15.74 -3.08
C ASP A 38 19.51 -15.33 -4.46
N GLU A 39 18.74 -15.53 -5.55
CA GLU A 39 19.10 -15.07 -6.90
C GLU A 39 19.24 -13.55 -7.01
N GLN A 40 18.46 -12.80 -6.21
CA GLN A 40 18.55 -11.34 -6.13
C GLN A 40 19.58 -10.85 -5.10
N GLY A 41 20.31 -11.75 -4.44
CA GLY A 41 21.29 -11.42 -3.41
C GLY A 41 20.66 -10.87 -2.12
N VAL A 42 19.38 -11.19 -1.86
CA VAL A 42 18.64 -10.76 -0.67
C VAL A 42 18.67 -11.87 0.38
N GLU A 43 19.16 -11.56 1.58
CA GLU A 43 19.06 -12.48 2.72
C GLU A 43 17.61 -12.58 3.19
N ALA A 44 17.02 -13.77 3.10
CA ALA A 44 15.65 -14.04 3.50
C ALA A 44 15.57 -15.20 4.48
N THR A 45 14.70 -15.07 5.48
CA THR A 45 14.31 -16.15 6.39
C THR A 45 12.88 -16.59 6.10
N THR A 46 12.59 -17.87 6.34
CA THR A 46 11.26 -18.44 6.13
C THR A 46 10.61 -18.79 7.47
N LEU A 47 9.29 -18.57 7.55
CA LEU A 47 8.51 -18.85 8.77
C LEU A 47 7.17 -19.47 8.37
N ILE A 48 6.83 -20.62 8.96
CA ILE A 48 5.51 -21.23 8.88
C ILE A 48 4.80 -21.00 10.21
N VAL A 49 3.60 -20.43 10.15
CA VAL A 49 2.77 -20.16 11.33
C VAL A 49 1.37 -20.69 11.09
N THR A 50 0.82 -21.39 12.06
CA THR A 50 -0.57 -21.88 12.04
C THR A 50 -1.50 -20.83 12.66
N GLY A 51 -2.64 -20.56 12.02
CA GLY A 51 -3.65 -19.64 12.54
C GLY A 51 -4.39 -18.88 11.43
N ASP A 52 -5.24 -17.94 11.84
CA ASP A 52 -5.89 -17.02 10.90
C ASP A 52 -4.85 -16.06 10.31
N PRO A 53 -4.70 -15.99 8.98
CA PRO A 53 -3.64 -15.20 8.35
C PRO A 53 -3.67 -13.72 8.71
N ALA A 54 -4.85 -13.10 8.80
CA ALA A 54 -4.95 -11.68 9.13
C ALA A 54 -4.44 -11.42 10.54
N SER A 55 -4.82 -12.25 11.51
CA SER A 55 -4.38 -12.16 12.90
C SER A 55 -2.87 -12.35 13.03
N VAL A 56 -2.31 -13.36 12.33
CA VAL A 56 -0.87 -13.62 12.32
C VAL A 56 -0.10 -12.43 11.77
N PHE A 57 -0.51 -11.88 10.63
CA PHE A 57 0.16 -10.71 10.05
C PHE A 57 0.03 -9.45 10.93
N VAL A 58 -1.09 -9.25 11.62
CA VAL A 58 -1.22 -8.14 12.58
C VAL A 58 -0.17 -8.29 13.70
N GLU A 59 0.01 -9.46 14.27
CA GLU A 59 1.05 -9.66 15.31
C GLU A 59 2.47 -9.50 14.73
N LEU A 60 2.74 -10.05 13.56
CA LEU A 60 4.04 -9.86 12.88
C LEU A 60 4.32 -8.39 12.60
N SER A 61 3.31 -7.58 12.25
CA SER A 61 3.47 -6.17 11.93
C SER A 61 4.05 -5.32 13.07
N ARG A 62 4.08 -5.83 14.29
CA ARG A 62 4.73 -5.17 15.44
C ARG A 62 6.26 -5.17 15.35
N ASN A 63 6.82 -6.16 14.64
CA ASN A 63 8.26 -6.42 14.59
C ASN A 63 8.87 -6.17 13.20
N TYR A 64 8.04 -5.81 12.22
CA TYR A 64 8.47 -5.54 10.85
C TYR A 64 8.14 -4.09 10.46
N ASN A 65 8.97 -3.52 9.59
CA ASN A 65 8.79 -2.14 9.11
C ASN A 65 7.83 -2.05 7.93
N LEU A 66 7.55 -3.15 7.26
CA LEU A 66 6.69 -3.24 6.08
C LEU A 66 6.17 -4.68 5.94
N ILE A 67 4.91 -4.83 5.56
CA ILE A 67 4.35 -6.11 5.11
C ILE A 67 3.93 -5.96 3.65
N VAL A 68 4.28 -6.96 2.83
CA VAL A 68 3.88 -7.04 1.42
C VAL A 68 3.00 -8.26 1.24
N ILE A 69 1.82 -8.07 0.68
CA ILE A 69 0.85 -9.14 0.43
C ILE A 69 0.28 -9.04 -0.98
N GLY A 70 -0.15 -10.15 -1.54
CA GLY A 70 -0.94 -10.14 -2.76
C GLY A 70 -2.36 -9.61 -2.51
N ASN A 71 -3.02 -9.10 -3.56
CA ASN A 71 -4.40 -8.65 -3.47
C ASN A 71 -5.40 -9.79 -3.24
N ARG A 72 -5.05 -11.03 -3.61
CA ARG A 72 -5.87 -12.25 -3.45
C ARG A 72 -5.00 -13.45 -3.07
N GLY A 73 -5.62 -14.46 -2.43
CA GLY A 73 -5.07 -15.81 -2.22
C GLY A 73 -5.81 -16.85 -3.06
N LYS A 74 -5.37 -18.10 -3.04
CA LYS A 74 -5.91 -19.23 -3.82
C LYS A 74 -7.40 -19.56 -3.57
N GLY A 75 -8.03 -19.04 -2.51
CA GLY A 75 -9.42 -19.35 -2.13
C GLY A 75 -10.40 -18.19 -2.31
N GLY A 76 -10.01 -17.09 -2.95
CA GLY A 76 -10.86 -15.90 -3.08
C GLY A 76 -11.99 -16.08 -4.11
N LEU A 77 -13.20 -15.61 -3.76
CA LEU A 77 -14.32 -15.46 -4.71
C LEU A 77 -13.87 -14.50 -5.83
N ALA A 78 -14.02 -14.93 -7.08
CA ALA A 78 -13.59 -14.19 -8.26
C ALA A 78 -14.18 -12.76 -8.38
N GLU A 79 -15.30 -12.52 -7.71
CA GLU A 79 -16.02 -11.23 -7.73
C GLU A 79 -15.47 -10.16 -6.76
N ARG A 80 -14.50 -10.51 -5.88
CA ARG A 80 -13.92 -9.55 -4.93
C ARG A 80 -12.56 -9.06 -5.43
N LEU A 81 -12.38 -7.75 -5.53
CA LEU A 81 -11.12 -7.11 -5.90
C LEU A 81 -10.01 -7.35 -4.87
N LEU A 82 -10.34 -7.51 -3.59
CA LEU A 82 -9.42 -7.77 -2.49
C LEU A 82 -9.84 -9.02 -1.70
N GLY A 83 -8.87 -9.82 -1.29
CA GLY A 83 -9.07 -10.93 -0.35
C GLY A 83 -9.42 -10.45 1.06
N THR A 84 -9.88 -11.36 1.91
CA THR A 84 -10.25 -11.05 3.31
C THR A 84 -9.06 -10.49 4.10
N THR A 85 -7.88 -11.08 3.96
CA THR A 85 -6.65 -10.61 4.63
C THR A 85 -6.22 -9.25 4.12
N SER A 86 -6.14 -9.05 2.79
CA SER A 86 -5.69 -7.79 2.20
C SER A 86 -6.66 -6.62 2.44
N SER A 87 -7.94 -6.90 2.66
CA SER A 87 -8.94 -5.88 3.02
C SER A 87 -8.97 -5.55 4.52
N SER A 88 -8.65 -6.50 5.40
CA SER A 88 -8.69 -6.27 6.85
C SER A 88 -7.37 -5.79 7.44
N LEU A 89 -6.23 -6.30 6.93
CA LEU A 89 -4.92 -6.04 7.49
C LEU A 89 -4.55 -4.55 7.61
N PRO A 90 -4.83 -3.67 6.62
CA PRO A 90 -4.50 -2.25 6.73
C PRO A 90 -5.20 -1.50 7.88
N ALA A 91 -6.30 -2.06 8.39
CA ALA A 91 -7.03 -1.47 9.52
C ALA A 91 -6.35 -1.70 10.88
N TYR A 92 -5.60 -2.79 11.02
CA TYR A 92 -5.09 -3.30 12.31
C TYR A 92 -3.57 -3.37 12.39
N ALA A 93 -2.87 -3.36 11.27
CA ALA A 93 -1.42 -3.48 11.25
C ALA A 93 -0.72 -2.28 11.88
N TYR A 94 0.45 -2.53 12.48
CA TYR A 94 1.31 -1.54 13.13
C TYR A 94 2.37 -0.94 12.20
N CYS A 95 2.56 -1.53 11.02
CA CYS A 95 3.45 -1.03 9.98
C CYS A 95 2.69 -0.81 8.66
N PRO A 96 3.27 -0.12 7.68
CA PRO A 96 2.71 0.00 6.34
C PRO A 96 2.47 -1.36 5.68
N ILE A 97 1.41 -1.42 4.86
CA ILE A 97 1.04 -2.61 4.08
C ILE A 97 1.12 -2.27 2.61
N VAL A 98 1.87 -3.04 1.86
CA VAL A 98 1.85 -3.00 0.39
C VAL A 98 0.96 -4.12 -0.11
N VAL A 99 -0.05 -3.77 -0.89
CA VAL A 99 -0.91 -4.74 -1.59
C VAL A 99 -0.49 -4.78 -3.04
N VAL A 100 0.02 -5.92 -3.48
CA VAL A 100 0.48 -6.11 -4.86
C VAL A 100 -0.63 -6.77 -5.66
N PRO A 101 -1.20 -6.09 -6.67
CA PRO A 101 -2.13 -6.71 -7.60
C PRO A 101 -1.34 -7.69 -8.48
N TYR A 102 -1.85 -8.89 -8.65
CA TYR A 102 -1.19 -9.85 -9.51
C TYR A 102 -2.00 -10.22 -10.77
N THR A 103 -3.26 -9.85 -10.80
CA THR A 103 -4.12 -9.94 -11.98
C THR A 103 -4.78 -8.60 -12.27
N ASP A 104 -4.99 -8.29 -13.57
CA ASP A 104 -5.84 -7.20 -14.01
C ASP A 104 -7.34 -7.53 -13.80
N ASP A 105 -8.22 -6.61 -14.21
CA ASP A 105 -9.68 -6.78 -14.09
C ASP A 105 -10.22 -7.94 -14.94
N ASP A 106 -9.51 -8.32 -16.00
CA ASP A 106 -9.84 -9.45 -16.88
C ASP A 106 -9.26 -10.78 -16.37
N GLY A 107 -8.49 -10.77 -15.26
CA GLY A 107 -7.88 -11.94 -14.64
C GLY A 107 -6.54 -12.36 -15.25
N ASN A 108 -5.95 -11.55 -16.13
CA ASN A 108 -4.62 -11.82 -16.67
C ASN A 108 -3.54 -11.46 -15.65
N LEU A 109 -2.42 -12.18 -15.64
CA LEU A 109 -1.27 -11.86 -14.79
C LEU A 109 -0.71 -10.47 -15.17
N MET A 110 -0.61 -9.59 -14.18
CA MET A 110 0.02 -8.29 -14.36
C MET A 110 1.54 -8.45 -14.45
N HIS A 111 2.13 -7.85 -15.48
CA HIS A 111 3.58 -7.66 -15.53
C HIS A 111 3.92 -6.41 -14.71
N LEU A 112 4.42 -6.61 -13.49
CA LEU A 112 4.94 -5.52 -12.68
C LEU A 112 6.30 -5.10 -13.22
N ASN A 113 6.49 -3.79 -13.39
CA ASN A 113 7.80 -3.24 -13.72
C ASN A 113 8.76 -3.50 -12.57
N ASN A 114 10.01 -3.89 -12.88
CA ASN A 114 11.04 -4.08 -11.87
C ASN A 114 11.62 -2.75 -11.34
N THR A 115 11.21 -1.62 -11.90
CA THR A 115 11.62 -0.28 -11.52
C THR A 115 10.41 0.56 -11.15
N ILE A 116 10.50 1.26 -10.03
CA ILE A 116 9.51 2.25 -9.61
C ILE A 116 10.07 3.62 -9.97
N THR A 117 9.35 4.36 -10.79
CA THR A 117 9.75 5.68 -11.29
C THR A 117 8.78 6.77 -10.85
N LYS A 118 7.55 6.41 -10.53
CA LYS A 118 6.49 7.35 -10.13
C LYS A 118 5.68 6.81 -8.95
N VAL A 119 5.60 7.62 -7.92
CA VAL A 119 4.81 7.35 -6.71
C VAL A 119 3.75 8.44 -6.58
N ALA A 120 2.49 8.06 -6.43
CA ALA A 120 1.42 8.98 -6.05
C ALA A 120 1.10 8.82 -4.57
N VAL A 121 0.72 9.92 -3.90
CA VAL A 121 0.20 9.87 -2.53
C VAL A 121 -1.04 10.71 -2.38
N GLY A 122 -2.09 10.14 -1.81
CA GLY A 122 -3.26 10.87 -1.37
C GLY A 122 -2.97 11.63 -0.08
N SER A 123 -3.11 12.97 -0.12
CA SER A 123 -2.86 13.83 1.03
C SER A 123 -4.12 14.55 1.47
N ASP A 124 -4.46 14.39 2.73
CA ASP A 124 -5.41 15.22 3.45
C ASP A 124 -4.78 15.69 4.79
N GLU A 125 -5.51 16.49 5.56
CA GLU A 125 -5.00 17.00 6.84
C GLU A 125 -5.15 15.98 7.99
N SER A 126 -5.57 14.77 7.71
CA SER A 126 -5.66 13.73 8.74
C SER A 126 -4.26 13.26 9.16
N LYS A 127 -4.14 12.77 10.39
CA LYS A 127 -2.89 12.15 10.87
C LYS A 127 -2.44 10.97 9.99
N TRP A 128 -3.38 10.30 9.33
CA TRP A 128 -3.11 9.19 8.44
C TRP A 128 -2.60 9.66 7.08
N GLY A 129 -3.14 10.78 6.56
CA GLY A 129 -2.65 11.44 5.36
C GLY A 129 -1.25 12.00 5.55
N LEU A 130 -0.95 12.62 6.68
CA LEU A 130 0.40 13.10 7.01
C LEU A 130 1.40 11.94 7.10
N LYS A 131 1.00 10.81 7.72
CA LYS A 131 1.86 9.62 7.79
C LYS A 131 2.07 8.98 6.40
N ALA A 132 1.04 8.98 5.56
CA ALA A 132 1.15 8.50 4.18
C ALA A 132 2.13 9.36 3.36
N LEU A 133 2.11 10.69 3.54
CA LEU A 133 3.08 11.60 2.91
C LEU A 133 4.52 11.29 3.29
N GLU A 134 4.80 11.13 4.58
CA GLU A 134 6.14 10.78 5.08
C GLU A 134 6.63 9.45 4.50
N ILE A 135 5.76 8.42 4.50
CA ILE A 135 6.09 7.10 3.97
C ILE A 135 6.34 7.17 2.46
N ALA A 136 5.49 7.88 1.72
CA ALA A 136 5.61 8.04 0.27
C ALA A 136 6.90 8.76 -0.12
N ALA A 137 7.28 9.81 0.60
CA ALA A 137 8.52 10.55 0.35
C ALA A 137 9.76 9.66 0.58
N ASN A 138 9.81 8.96 1.72
CA ASN A 138 10.90 8.00 1.99
C ASN A 138 10.96 6.88 0.94
N PHE A 139 9.80 6.38 0.51
CA PHE A 139 9.72 5.33 -0.50
C PHE A 139 10.19 5.83 -1.86
N ALA A 140 9.70 6.99 -2.32
CA ALA A 140 10.09 7.59 -3.59
C ALA A 140 11.59 7.92 -3.62
N ALA A 141 12.14 8.49 -2.55
CA ALA A 141 13.56 8.78 -2.43
C ALA A 141 14.43 7.51 -2.49
N ALA A 142 13.98 6.41 -1.87
CA ALA A 142 14.72 5.14 -1.90
C ALA A 142 14.78 4.50 -3.30
N TRP A 143 13.84 4.82 -4.18
CA TRP A 143 13.76 4.34 -5.55
C TRP A 143 14.25 5.34 -6.60
N ASP A 144 14.67 6.55 -6.19
CA ASP A 144 14.97 7.67 -7.10
C ASP A 144 13.78 8.00 -8.03
N ALA A 145 12.57 7.92 -7.47
CA ALA A 145 11.30 8.10 -8.16
C ALA A 145 10.74 9.50 -7.93
N GLU A 146 9.90 9.98 -8.87
CA GLU A 146 9.12 11.21 -8.67
C GLU A 146 7.95 10.95 -7.70
N LEU A 147 7.61 11.95 -6.88
CA LEU A 147 6.48 11.90 -5.95
C LEU A 147 5.39 12.89 -6.38
N ASP A 148 4.22 12.39 -6.72
CA ASP A 148 3.04 13.20 -7.00
C ASP A 148 2.13 13.23 -5.75
N VAL A 149 2.01 14.40 -5.13
CA VAL A 149 1.12 14.62 -3.97
C VAL A 149 -0.23 15.12 -4.46
N ILE A 150 -1.27 14.32 -4.24
CA ILE A 150 -2.63 14.56 -4.72
C ILE A 150 -3.53 14.92 -3.54
N SER A 151 -4.05 16.14 -3.53
CA SER A 151 -5.06 16.61 -2.58
C SER A 151 -6.41 16.75 -3.29
N ALA A 152 -7.37 15.89 -2.95
CA ALA A 152 -8.72 15.99 -3.47
C ALA A 152 -9.54 16.99 -2.64
N VAL A 153 -10.16 17.97 -3.32
CA VAL A 153 -10.96 19.02 -2.70
C VAL A 153 -12.40 18.95 -3.19
N PRO A 154 -13.38 19.41 -2.40
CA PRO A 154 -14.77 19.42 -2.85
C PRO A 154 -14.95 20.14 -4.19
N ASN A 155 -15.89 19.65 -5.03
CA ASN A 155 -16.33 20.39 -6.20
C ASN A 155 -16.98 21.70 -5.74
N MET A 156 -16.35 22.81 -6.08
CA MET A 156 -16.87 24.12 -5.76
C MET A 156 -17.73 24.64 -6.92
N LYS A 157 -18.82 25.35 -6.60
CA LYS A 157 -19.72 26.00 -7.55
C LYS A 157 -20.03 27.38 -6.98
N GLY A 158 -19.26 28.39 -7.40
CA GLY A 158 -19.53 29.75 -6.94
C GLY A 158 -18.46 30.78 -7.30
N SER A 159 -18.71 32.05 -6.99
CA SER A 159 -17.85 33.17 -7.31
C SER A 159 -16.55 33.28 -6.47
N ASP A 160 -16.40 32.48 -5.41
CA ASP A 160 -15.23 32.48 -4.50
C ASP A 160 -14.26 31.32 -4.73
N ASP A 161 -14.38 30.61 -5.84
CA ASP A 161 -13.59 29.40 -6.13
C ASP A 161 -12.08 29.67 -6.15
N GLU A 162 -11.64 30.85 -6.64
CA GLU A 162 -10.21 31.19 -6.73
C GLU A 162 -9.58 31.39 -5.35
N GLY A 163 -10.25 32.09 -4.43
CA GLY A 163 -9.73 32.33 -3.08
C GLY A 163 -9.64 31.05 -2.25
N VAL A 164 -10.66 30.21 -2.35
CA VAL A 164 -10.68 28.91 -1.67
C VAL A 164 -9.63 27.96 -2.26
N MET A 165 -9.45 27.95 -3.57
CA MET A 165 -8.36 27.17 -4.22
C MET A 165 -6.97 27.66 -3.80
N ALA A 166 -6.77 28.96 -3.64
CA ALA A 166 -5.52 29.51 -3.14
C ALA A 166 -5.24 29.01 -1.72
N SER A 167 -6.24 29.00 -0.84
CA SER A 167 -6.10 28.47 0.52
C SER A 167 -5.68 26.98 0.53
N PHE A 168 -6.28 26.14 -0.32
CA PHE A 168 -5.88 24.72 -0.43
C PHE A 168 -4.43 24.57 -0.93
N LYS A 169 -3.98 25.46 -1.80
CA LYS A 169 -2.58 25.46 -2.26
C LYS A 169 -1.63 25.83 -1.12
N ASP A 170 -1.94 26.88 -0.39
CA ASP A 170 -1.12 27.33 0.73
C ASP A 170 -1.04 26.25 1.82
N ASP A 171 -2.15 25.60 2.15
CA ASP A 171 -2.20 24.49 3.11
C ASP A 171 -1.38 23.27 2.63
N LEU A 172 -1.40 23.00 1.33
CA LEU A 172 -0.61 21.92 0.76
C LEU A 172 0.88 22.25 0.80
N GLU A 173 1.27 23.49 0.48
CA GLU A 173 2.66 23.96 0.58
C GLU A 173 3.19 23.81 2.00
N VAL A 174 2.44 24.26 3.01
CA VAL A 174 2.82 24.12 4.42
C VAL A 174 3.05 22.67 4.81
N ARG A 175 2.22 21.74 4.32
CA ARG A 175 2.34 20.30 4.61
C ARG A 175 3.55 19.65 3.95
N ILE A 176 3.89 20.10 2.72
CA ILE A 176 4.96 19.48 1.94
C ILE A 176 6.34 20.03 2.31
N LYS A 177 6.42 21.27 2.75
CA LYS A 177 7.68 21.94 3.07
C LYS A 177 8.64 21.10 3.94
N PRO A 178 8.21 20.45 5.04
CA PRO A 178 9.10 19.58 5.81
C PRO A 178 9.66 18.40 5.03
N LEU A 179 8.93 17.89 4.05
CA LEU A 179 9.38 16.79 3.18
C LEU A 179 10.43 17.28 2.17
N GLU A 180 10.23 18.46 1.59
CA GLU A 180 11.21 19.09 0.69
C GLU A 180 12.52 19.40 1.42
N GLU A 181 12.43 19.82 2.68
CA GLU A 181 13.60 20.06 3.52
C GLU A 181 14.34 18.75 3.89
N ALA A 182 13.60 17.66 4.12
CA ALA A 182 14.16 16.35 4.47
C ALA A 182 14.70 15.59 3.23
N HIS A 183 14.17 15.87 2.05
CA HIS A 183 14.51 15.19 0.80
C HIS A 183 14.77 16.22 -0.33
N PRO A 184 15.87 16.98 -0.27
CA PRO A 184 16.12 18.11 -1.19
C PRO A 184 16.29 17.68 -2.65
N ASP A 185 16.66 16.43 -2.91
CA ASP A 185 16.84 15.88 -4.25
C ASP A 185 15.57 15.19 -4.80
N LEU A 186 14.53 15.03 -3.96
CA LEU A 186 13.27 14.39 -4.37
C LEU A 186 12.43 15.35 -5.20
N LYS A 187 12.09 14.97 -6.41
CA LYS A 187 11.15 15.71 -7.24
C LYS A 187 9.73 15.51 -6.73
N ILE A 188 9.15 16.55 -6.13
CA ILE A 188 7.78 16.55 -5.61
C ILE A 188 6.89 17.42 -6.48
N ASN A 189 5.85 16.81 -7.07
CA ASN A 189 4.81 17.51 -7.82
C ASN A 189 3.55 17.62 -6.95
N LYS A 190 2.88 18.76 -6.98
CA LYS A 190 1.72 19.09 -6.15
C LYS A 190 0.48 19.24 -7.01
N GLN A 191 -0.56 18.46 -6.71
CA GLN A 191 -1.80 18.45 -7.49
C GLN A 191 -3.01 18.63 -6.57
N ILE A 192 -3.83 19.64 -6.87
CA ILE A 192 -5.14 19.82 -6.25
C ILE A 192 -6.20 19.44 -7.28
N VAL A 193 -7.00 18.44 -6.94
CA VAL A 193 -7.98 17.85 -7.85
C VAL A 193 -9.39 18.07 -7.29
N PRO A 194 -10.25 18.80 -7.98
CA PRO A 194 -11.66 18.92 -7.60
C PRO A 194 -12.37 17.56 -7.72
N GLY A 195 -13.15 17.21 -6.71
CA GLY A 195 -13.96 16.00 -6.72
C GLY A 195 -13.59 14.98 -5.63
N PRO A 196 -14.17 13.77 -5.71
CA PRO A 196 -13.94 12.75 -4.71
C PRO A 196 -12.53 12.15 -4.80
N ALA A 197 -11.89 11.96 -3.64
CA ALA A 197 -10.55 11.40 -3.52
C ALA A 197 -10.40 10.04 -4.23
N VAL A 198 -11.41 9.18 -4.12
CA VAL A 198 -11.39 7.86 -4.78
C VAL A 198 -11.18 7.99 -6.28
N GLY A 199 -11.92 8.87 -6.95
CA GLY A 199 -11.79 9.08 -8.41
C GLY A 199 -10.41 9.63 -8.79
N ALA A 200 -9.90 10.60 -8.03
CA ALA A 200 -8.57 11.18 -8.26
C ALA A 200 -7.46 10.14 -8.11
N LEU A 201 -7.49 9.35 -7.05
CA LEU A 201 -6.47 8.34 -6.75
C LEU A 201 -6.58 7.11 -7.67
N THR A 202 -7.79 6.69 -8.04
CA THR A 202 -7.98 5.65 -9.06
C THR A 202 -7.41 6.09 -10.40
N LYS A 203 -7.63 7.36 -10.79
CA LYS A 203 -7.02 7.89 -12.02
C LYS A 203 -5.50 7.89 -11.94
N ALA A 204 -4.92 8.31 -10.80
CA ALA A 204 -3.49 8.30 -10.60
C ALA A 204 -2.89 6.88 -10.69
N SER A 205 -3.63 5.84 -10.29
CA SER A 205 -3.13 4.45 -10.35
C SER A 205 -2.88 3.93 -11.77
N TYR A 206 -3.39 4.60 -12.82
CA TYR A 206 -3.08 4.25 -14.21
C TYR A 206 -1.72 4.78 -14.69
N ASP A 207 -1.23 5.85 -14.06
CA ASP A 207 -0.03 6.58 -14.52
C ASP A 207 1.15 6.47 -13.53
N HIS A 208 0.94 5.78 -12.40
CA HIS A 208 1.94 5.63 -11.34
C HIS A 208 2.18 4.15 -11.00
N ASP A 209 3.41 3.84 -10.63
CA ASP A 209 3.81 2.48 -10.25
C ASP A 209 3.29 2.12 -8.84
N VAL A 210 3.16 3.12 -7.95
CA VAL A 210 2.68 2.96 -6.57
C VAL A 210 1.75 4.10 -6.18
N VAL A 211 0.63 3.76 -5.53
CA VAL A 211 -0.26 4.75 -4.90
C VAL A 211 -0.26 4.50 -3.38
N VAL A 212 0.12 5.52 -2.64
CA VAL A 212 0.16 5.51 -1.17
C VAL A 212 -1.05 6.25 -0.61
N VAL A 213 -1.72 5.63 0.34
CA VAL A 213 -2.90 6.23 1.00
C VAL A 213 -2.86 5.97 2.50
N GLY A 214 -3.44 6.88 3.26
CA GLY A 214 -3.75 6.61 4.67
C GLY A 214 -4.84 5.56 4.80
N SER A 215 -4.78 4.73 5.83
CA SER A 215 -5.84 3.75 6.11
C SER A 215 -7.19 4.42 6.45
N ARG A 216 -7.19 5.72 6.75
CA ARG A 216 -8.34 6.58 6.99
C ARG A 216 -8.05 7.98 6.48
N GLY A 217 -9.11 8.76 6.25
CA GLY A 217 -9.05 10.16 5.88
C GLY A 217 -10.00 11.00 6.71
N ARG A 218 -10.17 12.29 6.35
CA ARG A 218 -11.06 13.26 7.02
C ARG A 218 -12.53 12.86 7.01
N GLY A 219 -12.99 12.10 6.00
CA GLY A 219 -14.39 11.70 5.81
C GLY A 219 -14.76 10.34 6.37
N GLY A 220 -13.87 9.67 7.11
CA GLY A 220 -14.13 8.35 7.67
C GLY A 220 -15.30 8.38 8.65
N PHE A 221 -16.35 7.59 8.39
CA PHE A 221 -17.41 7.39 9.36
C PHE A 221 -16.82 6.82 10.65
N THR A 222 -17.16 7.43 11.78
CA THR A 222 -16.83 6.89 13.10
C THR A 222 -17.45 5.52 13.23
N GLY A 223 -16.64 4.47 13.17
CA GLY A 223 -17.08 3.07 13.21
C GLY A 223 -16.65 2.21 12.03
N LEU A 224 -16.17 2.80 10.92
CA LEU A 224 -15.52 2.04 9.87
C LEU A 224 -14.03 1.86 10.21
N LEU A 225 -13.53 0.66 9.96
CA LEU A 225 -12.13 0.28 10.22
C LEU A 225 -11.17 0.88 9.18
N LEU A 226 -11.66 1.08 7.96
CA LEU A 226 -10.98 1.74 6.84
C LEU A 226 -11.81 2.91 6.34
N GLY A 227 -11.14 3.89 5.74
CA GLY A 227 -11.77 5.04 5.08
C GLY A 227 -12.41 4.69 3.74
#